data_46d5e034418b7196669cbc9b23fb9880
#
_entry.id   46d5e034418b7196669cbc9b23fb9880
#
_cell.length_a   1.000
_cell.length_b   1.000
_cell.length_c   1.000
_cell.angle_alpha   90.00
_cell.angle_beta   90.00
_cell.angle_gamma   90.00
#
_symmetry.space_group_name_H-M   'P 1'
#
loop_
_entity.id
_entity.type
_entity.pdbx_description
1 polymer ?
#
loop_
_entity_poly.entity_id
_entity_poly.type
_entity_poly.pdbx_seq_one_letter_code
_entity_poly.pdbx_strand_id
1 'polypeptide(L)'
;MAYTGQTIHNPVSGERIEFLRTAADTDGELLEFELELAADGRVPGAHVHPEQEERFHVLEGTMTFRLGLRKIVATAGESVVVPAGRMHKFANGGAETARVRVEVVPALDMEELLCTTAELAHEGKVMRSGMPKPVHLALFVRRFRREVRAPFPPAPVVQALLAPLAALARARGHAARYSATPAMA
;
A
#
# COMPACT_ATOMS: atom_id res chain seq x y z
N MET A 1 -5.88 13.65 -5.78
CA MET A 1 -4.46 13.55 -5.39
C MET A 1 -4.38 13.82 -3.91
N ALA A 2 -3.54 13.08 -3.20
CA ALA A 2 -3.25 13.38 -1.80
C ALA A 2 -2.50 14.72 -1.68
N TYR A 3 -2.46 15.27 -0.48
CA TYR A 3 -1.74 16.51 -0.18
C TYR A 3 -1.09 16.41 1.20
N THR A 4 -0.03 17.17 1.40
CA THR A 4 0.70 17.24 2.67
C THR A 4 -0.20 17.64 3.83
N GLY A 5 -0.20 16.87 4.92
CA GLY A 5 -1.08 17.00 6.09
C GLY A 5 -2.42 16.24 5.96
N GLN A 6 -2.74 15.67 4.79
CA GLN A 6 -3.90 14.81 4.66
C GLN A 6 -3.72 13.53 5.47
N THR A 7 -4.76 13.17 6.21
CA THR A 7 -4.82 11.90 6.94
C THR A 7 -5.84 10.95 6.31
N ILE A 8 -5.46 9.68 6.18
CA ILE A 8 -6.35 8.58 5.80
C ILE A 8 -6.33 7.51 6.89
N HIS A 9 -7.41 6.73 6.95
CA HIS A 9 -7.55 5.63 7.90
C HIS A 9 -8.12 4.41 7.19
N ASN A 10 -7.54 3.24 7.45
CA ASN A 10 -8.05 1.96 6.97
C ASN A 10 -8.54 1.12 8.14
N PRO A 11 -9.87 1.02 8.35
CA PRO A 11 -10.45 0.34 9.52
C PRO A 11 -10.25 -1.18 9.51
N VAL A 12 -9.83 -1.76 8.40
CA VAL A 12 -9.67 -3.21 8.26
C VAL A 12 -8.23 -3.65 8.55
N SER A 13 -7.23 -2.86 8.16
CA SER A 13 -5.81 -3.12 8.45
C SER A 13 -5.35 -2.50 9.77
N GLY A 14 -6.10 -1.52 10.30
CA GLY A 14 -5.72 -0.74 11.48
C GLY A 14 -4.65 0.31 11.22
N GLU A 15 -4.53 0.75 9.96
CA GLU A 15 -3.58 1.76 9.53
C GLU A 15 -4.21 3.16 9.59
N ARG A 16 -3.49 4.12 10.17
CA ARG A 16 -3.71 5.56 10.00
C ARG A 16 -2.45 6.14 9.38
N ILE A 17 -2.61 6.88 8.30
CA ILE A 17 -1.50 7.45 7.53
C ILE A 17 -1.70 8.96 7.45
N GLU A 18 -0.65 9.72 7.75
CA GLU A 18 -0.55 11.15 7.49
C GLU A 18 0.54 11.40 6.45
N PHE A 19 0.19 12.01 5.32
CA PHE A 19 1.15 12.35 4.27
C PHE A 19 1.98 13.55 4.69
N LEU A 20 3.29 13.40 4.78
CA LEU A 20 4.24 14.45 5.14
C LEU A 20 4.82 15.16 3.92
N ARG A 21 5.06 14.40 2.84
CA ARG A 21 5.49 14.90 1.53
C ARG A 21 4.90 14.02 0.45
N THR A 22 4.22 14.61 -0.50
CA THR A 22 3.58 13.87 -1.61
C THR A 22 4.47 13.86 -2.86
N ALA A 23 4.08 13.08 -3.87
CA ALA A 23 4.74 13.08 -5.17
C ALA A 23 4.76 14.48 -5.79
N ALA A 24 3.72 15.29 -5.59
CA ALA A 24 3.65 16.65 -6.10
C ALA A 24 4.67 17.59 -5.42
N ASP A 25 4.99 17.38 -4.15
CA ASP A 25 5.96 18.20 -3.40
C ASP A 25 7.41 17.86 -3.76
N THR A 26 7.64 16.75 -4.43
CA THR A 26 8.98 16.17 -4.67
C THR A 26 9.26 15.86 -6.15
N ASP A 27 8.45 16.37 -7.06
CA ASP A 27 8.54 16.06 -8.50
C ASP A 27 8.55 14.54 -8.78
N GLY A 28 7.84 13.76 -7.95
CA GLY A 28 7.74 12.31 -8.07
C GLY A 28 8.91 11.52 -7.48
N GLU A 29 9.91 12.18 -6.90
CA GLU A 29 11.09 11.50 -6.37
C GLU A 29 10.81 10.72 -5.09
N LEU A 30 9.97 11.26 -4.20
CA LEU A 30 9.74 10.73 -2.87
C LEU A 30 8.28 10.92 -2.45
N LEU A 31 7.69 9.86 -1.87
CA LEU A 31 6.55 9.96 -0.98
C LEU A 31 7.03 9.70 0.45
N GLU A 32 6.68 10.59 1.38
CA GLU A 32 6.96 10.43 2.81
C GLU A 32 5.65 10.52 3.58
N PHE A 33 5.44 9.57 4.50
CA PHE A 33 4.28 9.58 5.38
C PHE A 33 4.60 8.99 6.76
N GLU A 34 3.79 9.37 7.73
CA GLU A 34 3.78 8.72 9.04
C GLU A 34 2.65 7.69 9.07
N LEU A 35 2.99 6.48 9.46
CA LEU A 35 2.09 5.34 9.64
C LEU A 35 1.92 5.08 11.13
N GLU A 36 0.70 5.20 11.62
CA GLU A 36 0.28 4.60 12.89
C GLU A 36 -0.39 3.25 12.59
N LEU A 37 0.12 2.21 13.22
CA LEU A 37 -0.40 0.86 13.06
C LEU A 37 -0.88 0.35 14.42
N ALA A 38 -2.20 0.16 14.55
CA ALA A 38 -2.81 -0.32 15.78
C ALA A 38 -2.20 -1.66 16.23
N ALA A 39 -2.37 -2.01 17.51
CA ALA A 39 -2.12 -3.37 17.97
C ALA A 39 -2.85 -4.35 17.05
N ASP A 40 -2.24 -5.48 16.70
CA ASP A 40 -2.75 -6.44 15.69
C ASP A 40 -2.86 -5.91 14.25
N GLY A 41 -2.55 -4.64 14.00
CA GLY A 41 -2.54 -4.03 12.68
C GLY A 41 -1.51 -4.69 11.75
N ARG A 42 -1.89 -4.89 10.49
CA ARG A 42 -1.03 -5.54 9.50
C ARG A 42 -1.45 -5.23 8.08
N VAL A 43 -0.49 -5.26 7.16
CA VAL A 43 -0.81 -5.22 5.72
C VAL A 43 -1.52 -6.50 5.28
N PRO A 44 -2.39 -6.44 4.25
CA PRO A 44 -3.26 -7.55 3.84
C PRO A 44 -2.54 -8.83 3.41
N GLY A 45 -1.28 -8.77 3.06
CA GLY A 45 -0.51 -9.93 2.61
C GLY A 45 0.91 -9.60 2.20
N ALA A 46 1.70 -10.63 1.90
CA ALA A 46 3.01 -10.44 1.31
C ALA A 46 2.87 -9.87 -0.11
N HIS A 47 3.68 -8.87 -0.42
CA HIS A 47 3.65 -8.16 -1.69
C HIS A 47 5.06 -7.76 -2.13
N VAL A 48 5.14 -7.18 -3.32
CA VAL A 48 6.37 -6.71 -3.95
C VAL A 48 6.09 -5.33 -4.53
N HIS A 49 6.97 -4.37 -4.28
CA HIS A 49 7.03 -3.10 -5.00
C HIS A 49 8.04 -3.25 -6.13
N PRO A 50 7.60 -3.38 -7.41
CA PRO A 50 8.52 -3.70 -8.51
C PRO A 50 9.60 -2.65 -8.75
N GLU A 51 9.23 -1.38 -8.58
CA GLU A 51 10.02 -0.22 -8.97
C GLU A 51 10.35 0.71 -7.79
N GLN A 52 9.88 0.40 -6.58
CA GLN A 52 10.00 1.27 -5.41
C GLN A 52 10.80 0.60 -4.29
N GLU A 53 11.69 1.38 -3.68
CA GLU A 53 12.29 1.07 -2.39
C GLU A 53 11.45 1.69 -1.29
N GLU A 54 11.25 0.96 -0.18
CA GLU A 54 10.64 1.49 1.03
C GLU A 54 11.63 1.51 2.17
N ARG A 55 11.64 2.61 2.92
CA ARG A 55 12.44 2.78 4.13
C ARG A 55 11.52 3.05 5.30
N PHE A 56 11.59 2.20 6.31
CA PHE A 56 10.79 2.29 7.52
C PHE A 56 11.67 2.74 8.67
N HIS A 57 11.35 3.86 9.29
CA HIS A 57 12.02 4.39 10.50
C HIS A 57 11.04 4.27 11.66
N VAL A 58 11.25 3.32 12.56
CA VAL A 58 10.36 3.09 13.70
C VAL A 58 10.56 4.24 14.70
N LEU A 59 9.51 5.03 14.90
CA LEU A 59 9.52 6.15 15.84
C LEU A 59 9.09 5.72 17.24
N GLU A 60 8.06 4.87 17.30
CA GLU A 60 7.51 4.34 18.55
C GLU A 60 7.01 2.89 18.36
N GLY A 61 7.05 2.12 19.43
CA GLY A 61 6.56 0.74 19.44
C GLY A 61 7.51 -0.26 18.80
N THR A 62 6.93 -1.34 18.28
CA THR A 62 7.68 -2.46 17.70
C THR A 62 7.04 -2.90 16.40
N MET A 63 7.82 -3.03 15.36
CA MET A 63 7.42 -3.55 14.06
C MET A 63 8.04 -4.90 13.76
N THR A 64 7.26 -5.79 13.17
CA THR A 64 7.74 -7.07 12.66
C THR A 64 7.67 -7.07 11.14
N PHE A 65 8.79 -7.31 10.49
CA PHE A 65 8.90 -7.43 9.03
C PHE A 65 9.23 -8.86 8.64
N ARG A 66 8.76 -9.25 7.47
CA ARG A 66 9.23 -10.47 6.80
C ARG A 66 9.70 -10.08 5.40
N LEU A 67 11.01 -10.17 5.16
CA LEU A 67 11.65 -9.92 3.87
C LEU A 67 12.07 -11.27 3.25
N GLY A 68 11.28 -11.76 2.30
CA GLY A 68 11.40 -13.14 1.85
C GLY A 68 11.18 -14.11 3.02
N LEU A 69 12.22 -14.89 3.34
CA LEU A 69 12.19 -15.84 4.46
C LEU A 69 12.69 -15.23 5.78
N ARG A 70 13.39 -14.10 5.74
CA ARG A 70 13.97 -13.47 6.93
C ARG A 70 12.91 -12.72 7.72
N LYS A 71 12.82 -12.99 9.01
CA LYS A 71 12.06 -12.19 9.98
C LYS A 71 12.99 -11.12 10.56
N ILE A 72 12.51 -9.88 10.65
CA ILE A 72 13.18 -8.75 11.29
C ILE A 72 12.18 -8.17 12.28
N VAL A 73 12.65 -7.87 13.49
CA VAL A 73 11.92 -7.09 14.48
C VAL A 73 12.68 -5.79 14.62
N ALA A 74 12.00 -4.67 14.54
CA ALA A 74 12.57 -3.34 14.70
C ALA A 74 11.78 -2.57 15.76
N THR A 75 12.50 -1.89 16.64
CA THR A 75 11.98 -1.06 17.73
C THR A 75 12.29 0.40 17.50
N ALA A 76 11.80 1.28 18.35
CA ALA A 76 12.03 2.73 18.25
C ALA A 76 13.51 3.06 18.05
N GLY A 77 13.81 3.92 17.07
CA GLY A 77 15.15 4.31 16.64
C GLY A 77 15.78 3.41 15.58
N GLU A 78 15.19 2.23 15.29
CA GLU A 78 15.70 1.33 14.27
C GLU A 78 15.05 1.56 12.92
N SER A 79 15.75 1.16 11.85
CA SER A 79 15.29 1.31 10.48
C SER A 79 15.38 0.01 9.70
N VAL A 80 14.43 -0.19 8.80
CA VAL A 80 14.39 -1.34 7.88
C VAL A 80 14.22 -0.83 6.46
N VAL A 81 15.10 -1.28 5.56
CA VAL A 81 15.01 -0.97 4.12
C VAL A 81 14.52 -2.20 3.37
N VAL A 82 13.52 -1.98 2.52
CA VAL A 82 12.97 -2.97 1.59
C VAL A 82 13.32 -2.53 0.17
N PRO A 83 14.32 -3.13 -0.47
CA PRO A 83 14.67 -2.79 -1.84
C PRO A 83 13.56 -3.12 -2.84
N ALA A 84 13.55 -2.40 -3.96
CA ALA A 84 12.65 -2.70 -5.08
C ALA A 84 12.73 -4.18 -5.49
N GLY A 85 11.60 -4.76 -5.84
CA GLY A 85 11.49 -6.17 -6.22
C GLY A 85 11.54 -7.17 -5.06
N ARG A 86 11.74 -6.74 -3.83
CA ARG A 86 11.82 -7.64 -2.67
C ARG A 86 10.44 -7.95 -2.10
N MET A 87 10.09 -9.25 -2.06
CA MET A 87 8.88 -9.70 -1.38
C MET A 87 8.97 -9.40 0.11
N HIS A 88 7.95 -8.74 0.63
CA HIS A 88 7.87 -8.41 2.05
C HIS A 88 6.43 -8.31 2.56
N LYS A 89 6.30 -8.26 3.85
CA LYS A 89 5.11 -7.86 4.61
C LYS A 89 5.53 -7.35 5.98
N PHE A 90 4.69 -6.54 6.60
CA PHE A 90 4.91 -6.08 7.96
C PHE A 90 3.63 -6.12 8.80
N ALA A 91 3.82 -6.04 10.10
CA ALA A 91 2.75 -5.96 11.10
C ALA A 91 3.28 -5.24 12.34
N ASN A 92 2.38 -4.71 13.13
CA ASN A 92 2.71 -4.32 14.49
C ASN A 92 3.14 -5.57 15.29
N GLY A 93 4.27 -5.50 15.94
CA GLY A 93 4.86 -6.59 16.74
C GLY A 93 4.66 -6.44 18.22
N GLY A 94 4.02 -5.33 18.66
CA GLY A 94 3.78 -4.98 20.07
C GLY A 94 2.30 -4.99 20.46
N ALA A 95 2.03 -4.67 21.71
CA ALA A 95 0.68 -4.55 22.27
C ALA A 95 0.10 -3.13 22.15
N GLU A 96 0.95 -2.14 21.88
CA GLU A 96 0.59 -0.75 21.73
C GLU A 96 0.66 -0.35 20.26
N THR A 97 0.06 0.79 19.90
CA THR A 97 0.19 1.35 18.54
C THR A 97 1.65 1.60 18.22
N ALA A 98 2.10 1.15 17.06
CA ALA A 98 3.41 1.50 16.53
C ALA A 98 3.30 2.72 15.62
N ARG A 99 4.30 3.61 15.68
CA ARG A 99 4.41 4.79 14.82
C ARG A 99 5.71 4.71 14.01
N VAL A 100 5.57 4.86 12.70
CA VAL A 100 6.66 4.60 11.75
C VAL A 100 6.66 5.69 10.69
N ARG A 101 7.80 6.30 10.44
CA ARG A 101 7.99 7.14 9.26
C ARG A 101 8.38 6.25 8.09
N VAL A 102 7.70 6.40 6.97
CA VAL A 102 7.92 5.60 5.77
C VAL A 102 8.26 6.52 4.61
N GLU A 103 9.34 6.19 3.92
CA GLU A 103 9.77 6.82 2.67
C GLU A 103 9.61 5.81 1.54
N VAL A 104 9.04 6.23 0.41
CA VAL A 104 8.87 5.42 -0.81
C VAL A 104 9.54 6.13 -1.99
N VAL A 105 10.50 5.48 -2.62
CA VAL A 105 11.34 6.06 -3.67
C VAL A 105 11.39 5.14 -4.90
N PRO A 106 11.02 5.63 -6.09
CA PRO A 106 10.28 6.86 -6.38
C PRO A 106 8.84 6.80 -5.85
N ALA A 107 8.17 7.94 -5.73
CA ALA A 107 6.79 8.02 -5.22
C ALA A 107 5.78 7.25 -6.10
N LEU A 108 5.89 7.35 -7.41
CA LEU A 108 4.91 6.85 -8.38
C LEU A 108 3.47 7.27 -7.97
N ASP A 109 2.51 6.34 -8.08
CA ASP A 109 1.13 6.56 -7.67
C ASP A 109 0.81 5.90 -6.29
N MET A 110 1.83 5.73 -5.42
CA MET A 110 1.67 5.06 -4.12
C MET A 110 0.67 5.77 -3.22
N GLU A 111 0.65 7.09 -3.18
CA GLU A 111 -0.33 7.85 -2.40
C GLU A 111 -1.78 7.57 -2.86
N GLU A 112 -2.00 7.45 -4.17
CA GLU A 112 -3.32 7.10 -4.72
C GLU A 112 -3.70 5.65 -4.38
N LEU A 113 -2.73 4.74 -4.40
CA LEU A 113 -2.92 3.36 -3.96
C LEU A 113 -3.38 3.31 -2.50
N LEU A 114 -2.70 4.03 -1.60
CA LEU A 114 -3.03 4.09 -0.18
C LEU A 114 -4.42 4.69 0.06
N CYS A 115 -4.74 5.81 -0.59
CA CYS A 115 -6.07 6.41 -0.54
C CYS A 115 -7.15 5.45 -1.05
N THR A 116 -6.92 4.80 -2.20
CA THR A 116 -7.87 3.84 -2.78
C THR A 116 -8.12 2.66 -1.85
N THR A 117 -7.09 2.13 -1.17
CA THR A 117 -7.27 1.01 -0.22
C THR A 117 -8.11 1.42 0.99
N ALA A 118 -7.85 2.61 1.54
CA ALA A 118 -8.62 3.16 2.65
C ALA A 118 -10.10 3.38 2.27
N GLU A 119 -10.37 3.99 1.10
CA GLU A 119 -11.72 4.19 0.59
C GLU A 119 -12.47 2.88 0.38
N LEU A 120 -11.83 1.87 -0.23
CA LEU A 120 -12.45 0.56 -0.42
C LEU A 120 -12.78 -0.12 0.91
N ALA A 121 -11.96 0.08 1.94
CA ALA A 121 -12.21 -0.44 3.27
C ALA A 121 -13.43 0.23 3.91
N HIS A 122 -13.52 1.57 3.88
CA HIS A 122 -14.68 2.32 4.37
C HIS A 122 -15.99 1.96 3.66
N GLU A 123 -15.92 1.70 2.36
CA GLU A 123 -17.09 1.30 1.57
C GLU A 123 -17.45 -0.20 1.73
N GLY A 124 -16.74 -0.95 2.56
CA GLY A 124 -16.94 -2.38 2.74
C GLY A 124 -16.65 -3.20 1.47
N LYS A 125 -15.81 -2.67 0.56
CA LYS A 125 -15.42 -3.31 -0.70
C LYS A 125 -14.14 -4.13 -0.60
N VAL A 126 -13.70 -4.44 0.61
CA VAL A 126 -12.60 -5.35 0.91
C VAL A 126 -13.11 -6.64 1.56
N MET A 127 -12.31 -7.68 1.48
CA MET A 127 -12.50 -8.94 2.20
C MET A 127 -11.98 -8.80 3.64
N ARG A 128 -12.28 -9.76 4.52
CA ARG A 128 -11.74 -9.81 5.90
C ARG A 128 -10.21 -9.82 5.95
N SER A 129 -9.55 -10.24 4.88
CA SER A 129 -8.09 -10.20 4.73
C SER A 129 -7.54 -8.80 4.45
N GLY A 130 -8.38 -7.79 4.22
CA GLY A 130 -7.99 -6.46 3.76
C GLY A 130 -7.82 -6.33 2.24
N MET A 131 -7.77 -7.44 1.50
CA MET A 131 -7.68 -7.41 0.04
C MET A 131 -8.98 -6.90 -0.59
N PRO A 132 -8.93 -6.10 -1.68
CA PRO A 132 -10.13 -5.70 -2.42
C PRO A 132 -10.97 -6.90 -2.85
N LYS A 133 -12.29 -6.76 -2.86
CA LYS A 133 -13.19 -7.78 -3.41
C LYS A 133 -12.87 -8.05 -4.89
N PRO A 134 -13.12 -9.26 -5.44
CA PRO A 134 -12.59 -9.70 -6.73
C PRO A 134 -12.82 -8.74 -7.90
N VAL A 135 -13.97 -8.07 -7.96
CA VAL A 135 -14.30 -7.11 -9.03
C VAL A 135 -13.41 -5.85 -8.92
N HIS A 136 -13.17 -5.36 -7.71
CA HIS A 136 -12.28 -4.22 -7.46
C HIS A 136 -10.80 -4.63 -7.60
N LEU A 137 -10.43 -5.82 -7.11
CA LEU A 137 -9.09 -6.37 -7.24
C LEU A 137 -8.63 -6.43 -8.70
N ALA A 138 -9.52 -6.83 -9.61
CA ALA A 138 -9.20 -6.94 -11.04
C ALA A 138 -8.81 -5.60 -11.68
N LEU A 139 -9.39 -4.49 -11.23
CA LEU A 139 -9.01 -3.14 -11.67
C LEU A 139 -7.80 -2.62 -10.91
N PHE A 140 -7.75 -2.86 -9.59
CA PHE A 140 -6.69 -2.44 -8.69
C PHE A 140 -5.31 -2.95 -9.16
N VAL A 141 -5.15 -4.25 -9.41
CA VAL A 141 -3.88 -4.84 -9.84
C VAL A 141 -3.43 -4.39 -11.24
N ARG A 142 -4.34 -3.87 -12.04
CA ARG A 142 -4.01 -3.28 -13.36
C ARG A 142 -3.56 -1.83 -13.22
N ARG A 143 -4.25 -1.07 -12.37
CA ARG A 143 -3.95 0.35 -12.13
C ARG A 143 -2.61 0.51 -11.45
N PHE A 144 -2.40 -0.21 -10.36
CA PHE A 144 -1.24 -0.09 -9.48
C PHE A 144 -0.15 -1.15 -9.74
N ARG A 145 0.01 -1.55 -11.00
CA ARG A 145 0.96 -2.63 -11.38
C ARG A 145 2.43 -2.27 -11.19
N ARG A 146 2.76 -0.98 -11.14
CA ARG A 146 4.11 -0.48 -10.89
C ARG A 146 4.39 -0.38 -9.39
N GLU A 147 3.36 -0.06 -8.63
CA GLU A 147 3.42 0.18 -7.20
C GLU A 147 3.40 -1.14 -6.42
N VAL A 148 2.50 -2.07 -6.78
CA VAL A 148 2.34 -3.31 -6.00
C VAL A 148 2.00 -4.50 -6.86
N ARG A 149 2.58 -5.67 -6.50
CA ARG A 149 2.26 -6.98 -7.10
C ARG A 149 2.17 -8.05 -6.03
N ALA A 150 1.35 -9.08 -6.31
CA ALA A 150 1.47 -10.35 -5.60
C ALA A 150 2.83 -11.00 -5.92
N PRO A 151 3.48 -11.66 -4.95
CA PRO A 151 4.74 -12.35 -5.20
C PRO A 151 4.58 -13.57 -6.11
N PHE A 152 3.39 -14.17 -6.12
CA PHE A 152 3.00 -15.31 -6.95
C PHE A 152 1.47 -15.35 -7.09
N PRO A 153 0.88 -15.76 -8.25
CA PRO A 153 1.53 -16.07 -9.54
C PRO A 153 2.15 -14.83 -10.23
N PRO A 154 2.96 -15.01 -11.29
CA PRO A 154 3.50 -13.88 -12.06
C PRO A 154 2.40 -12.94 -12.57
N ALA A 155 2.72 -11.63 -12.64
CA ALA A 155 1.74 -10.61 -12.96
C ALA A 155 0.94 -10.86 -14.27
N PRO A 156 1.50 -11.35 -15.39
CA PRO A 156 0.73 -11.67 -16.58
C PRO A 156 -0.34 -12.73 -16.34
N VAL A 157 -0.04 -13.74 -15.51
CA VAL A 157 -0.99 -14.81 -15.16
C VAL A 157 -2.14 -14.24 -14.32
N VAL A 158 -1.81 -13.43 -13.30
CA VAL A 158 -2.83 -12.75 -12.48
C VAL A 158 -3.73 -11.87 -13.35
N GLN A 159 -3.16 -11.10 -14.28
CA GLN A 159 -3.91 -10.23 -15.17
C GLN A 159 -4.82 -11.03 -16.12
N ALA A 160 -4.34 -12.14 -16.66
CA ALA A 160 -5.14 -13.01 -17.52
C ALA A 160 -6.33 -13.64 -16.76
N LEU A 161 -6.08 -14.16 -15.56
CA LEU A 161 -7.12 -14.75 -14.69
C LEU A 161 -8.18 -13.72 -14.28
N LEU A 162 -7.79 -12.49 -14.04
CA LEU A 162 -8.69 -11.41 -13.62
C LEU A 162 -9.32 -10.64 -14.79
N ALA A 163 -8.94 -10.92 -16.04
CA ALA A 163 -9.45 -10.20 -17.23
C ALA A 163 -10.99 -10.19 -17.35
N PRO A 164 -11.71 -11.33 -17.15
CA PRO A 164 -13.17 -11.34 -17.19
C PRO A 164 -13.80 -10.45 -16.11
N LEU A 165 -13.25 -10.50 -14.90
CA LEU A 165 -13.71 -9.66 -13.79
C LEU A 165 -13.44 -8.17 -14.04
N ALA A 166 -12.31 -7.83 -14.65
CA ALA A 166 -12.01 -6.46 -15.05
C ALA A 166 -12.97 -5.95 -16.13
N ALA A 167 -13.37 -6.80 -17.08
CA ALA A 167 -14.40 -6.46 -18.08
C ALA A 167 -15.76 -6.21 -17.41
N LEU A 168 -16.19 -7.10 -16.52
CA LEU A 168 -17.41 -6.92 -15.73
C LEU A 168 -17.38 -5.67 -14.88
N ALA A 169 -16.26 -5.36 -14.23
CA ALA A 169 -16.09 -4.16 -13.42
C ALA A 169 -16.24 -2.88 -14.25
N ARG A 170 -15.67 -2.85 -15.45
CA ARG A 170 -15.85 -1.73 -16.39
C ARG A 170 -17.30 -1.59 -16.83
N ALA A 171 -17.96 -2.69 -17.21
CA ALA A 171 -19.37 -2.69 -17.60
C ALA A 171 -20.30 -2.18 -16.48
N ARG A 172 -19.90 -2.35 -15.20
CA ARG A 172 -20.63 -1.85 -14.03
C ARG A 172 -20.24 -0.42 -13.60
N GLY A 173 -19.43 0.27 -14.38
CA GLY A 173 -19.03 1.65 -14.12
C GLY A 173 -17.96 1.82 -13.01
N HIS A 174 -17.34 0.74 -12.53
CA HIS A 174 -16.31 0.85 -11.49
C HIS A 174 -14.96 1.38 -11.99
N ALA A 175 -14.79 1.56 -13.33
CA ALA A 175 -13.52 1.97 -13.92
C ALA A 175 -13.10 3.39 -13.54
N ALA A 176 -14.05 4.31 -13.34
CA ALA A 176 -13.76 5.71 -13.03
C ALA A 176 -12.86 5.90 -11.81
N ARG A 177 -13.03 5.07 -10.77
CA ARG A 177 -12.18 5.09 -9.57
C ARG A 177 -10.70 4.77 -9.86
N TYR A 178 -10.44 4.00 -10.91
CA TYR A 178 -9.10 3.51 -11.27
C TYR A 178 -8.53 4.21 -12.50
N SER A 179 -9.15 5.29 -12.94
CA SER A 179 -8.59 6.15 -13.97
C SER A 179 -7.47 6.98 -13.36
N ALA A 180 -6.32 7.06 -14.06
CA ALA A 180 -5.26 7.96 -13.63
C ALA A 180 -5.82 9.39 -13.57
N THR A 181 -5.59 10.09 -12.47
CA THR A 181 -5.84 11.53 -12.42
C THR A 181 -4.88 12.18 -13.41
N PRO A 182 -5.35 12.96 -14.39
CA PRO A 182 -4.44 13.64 -15.30
C PRO A 182 -3.48 14.51 -14.46
N ALA A 183 -2.18 14.40 -14.73
CA ALA A 183 -1.21 15.34 -14.19
C ALA A 183 -1.69 16.75 -14.59
N MET A 184 -1.89 17.59 -13.59
CA MET A 184 -2.15 19.02 -13.88
C MET A 184 -0.87 19.59 -14.48
N ALA A 185 -0.97 20.04 -15.74
CA ALA A 185 0.11 20.70 -16.46
C ALA A 185 0.42 22.07 -15.86
#